data_d0285e62449001f700ba3d7913041417
#
_entry.id   d0285e62449001f700ba3d7913041417
#
_cell.length_a   1.000
_cell.length_b   1.000
_cell.length_c   1.000
_cell.angle_alpha   90.00
_cell.angle_beta   90.00
_cell.angle_gamma   90.00
#
_symmetry.space_group_name_H-M   'P 1'
#
loop_
_entity.id
_entity.type
_entity.pdbx_description
1 polymer ?
#
loop_
_entity_poly.entity_id
_entity_poly.type
_entity_poly.pdbx_seq_one_letter_code
_entity_poly.pdbx_strand_id
1 'polypeptide(L)'
;MAKRVIVVPYNEQWKTDFETIKQYLLSAINDVIIGIEHIGSTSVDGLSAKPVIDIDVVIKDYTVFDTVVEKLATLGYIHEGNLGIKDREAFDYKADVDLPKHHLYVCPEFSAELRRHIAFRDYLRNNPEAVLKYSKVKEEGARLFPDSIDDYIAYKSPCIEEIYKKCGLNKYKAIFFDRDGTLTYFTAEKEAWRDKKISEWSGKPFELDYDKMMSLFQLASEGRKPWYKTLQDEQEFFKRYYYHLLVGEGVTEDVENKAEFLLNELWCNGDRELFSETIEVLEYFKKHDYKMGVISDTSPSLEFTLQQLGIAKYFTSFTASSLVGAGKPSPIIFNAALQTQDVTAKESIFVDDCKEEADGAREQGFTAFYLDRSGENNDEWTIHNLKQLIDFINNKI
;
A
#
# COMPACT_ATOMS: atom_id res chain seq x y z
N MET A 1 -5.85 -10.42 43.17
CA MET A 1 -6.87 -11.38 42.77
C MET A 1 -6.98 -11.31 41.25
N ALA A 2 -6.90 -12.45 40.54
CA ALA A 2 -7.10 -12.48 39.10
C ALA A 2 -8.50 -11.95 38.75
N LYS A 3 -8.61 -11.00 37.82
CA LYS A 3 -9.91 -10.45 37.40
C LYS A 3 -10.68 -11.56 36.65
N ARG A 4 -11.79 -12.03 37.22
CA ARG A 4 -12.64 -13.05 36.63
C ARG A 4 -13.20 -12.57 35.28
N VAL A 5 -13.16 -13.44 34.27
CA VAL A 5 -13.73 -13.18 32.95
C VAL A 5 -15.27 -13.30 33.04
N ILE A 6 -15.98 -12.19 32.88
CA ILE A 6 -17.43 -12.13 32.92
C ILE A 6 -17.93 -11.68 31.55
N VAL A 7 -18.74 -12.50 30.90
CA VAL A 7 -19.46 -12.15 29.65
C VAL A 7 -20.95 -12.20 29.96
N VAL A 8 -21.67 -11.14 29.59
CA VAL A 8 -23.12 -11.01 29.80
C VAL A 8 -23.82 -10.80 28.44
N PRO A 9 -25.11 -11.15 28.31
CA PRO A 9 -25.91 -10.81 27.15
C PRO A 9 -25.86 -9.31 26.87
N TYR A 10 -26.15 -8.94 25.60
CA TYR A 10 -26.23 -7.54 25.18
C TYR A 10 -27.16 -6.73 26.11
N ASN A 11 -26.75 -5.49 26.42
CA ASN A 11 -27.52 -4.58 27.25
C ASN A 11 -27.63 -3.20 26.55
N GLU A 12 -28.86 -2.76 26.29
CA GLU A 12 -29.14 -1.43 25.68
C GLU A 12 -28.55 -0.27 26.48
N GLN A 13 -28.32 -0.45 27.80
CA GLN A 13 -27.67 0.56 28.63
C GLN A 13 -26.29 0.97 28.12
N TRP A 14 -25.56 0.11 27.40
CA TRP A 14 -24.24 0.41 26.87
C TRP A 14 -24.24 1.56 25.86
N LYS A 15 -25.33 1.80 25.16
CA LYS A 15 -25.49 2.97 24.28
C LYS A 15 -25.50 4.27 25.10
N THR A 16 -26.28 4.26 26.19
CA THR A 16 -26.37 5.41 27.11
C THR A 16 -25.05 5.64 27.85
N ASP A 17 -24.41 4.54 28.29
CA ASP A 17 -23.11 4.58 28.96
C ASP A 17 -22.02 5.21 28.04
N PHE A 18 -21.98 4.78 26.77
CA PHE A 18 -21.09 5.39 25.79
C PHE A 18 -21.37 6.88 25.60
N GLU A 19 -22.64 7.26 25.43
CA GLU A 19 -22.99 8.66 25.21
C GLU A 19 -22.63 9.53 26.43
N THR A 20 -22.79 9.00 27.64
CA THR A 20 -22.38 9.68 28.89
C THR A 20 -20.88 9.96 28.91
N ILE A 21 -20.05 8.94 28.55
CA ILE A 21 -18.60 9.10 28.49
C ILE A 21 -18.21 10.06 27.38
N LYS A 22 -18.84 9.93 26.21
CA LYS A 22 -18.60 10.79 25.05
C LYS A 22 -18.84 12.26 25.37
N GLN A 23 -19.96 12.59 26.03
CA GLN A 23 -20.24 13.98 26.44
C GLN A 23 -19.21 14.51 27.46
N TYR A 24 -18.76 13.66 28.36
CA TYR A 24 -17.70 14.02 29.30
C TYR A 24 -16.38 14.32 28.58
N LEU A 25 -15.97 13.50 27.59
CA LEU A 25 -14.79 13.73 26.79
C LEU A 25 -14.91 15.01 25.97
N LEU A 26 -16.04 15.20 25.29
CA LEU A 26 -16.29 16.39 24.44
C LEU A 26 -16.21 17.69 25.23
N SER A 27 -16.47 17.70 26.54
CA SER A 27 -16.34 18.90 27.37
C SER A 27 -14.93 19.49 27.39
N ALA A 28 -13.90 18.68 27.11
CA ALA A 28 -12.51 19.13 27.12
C ALA A 28 -11.84 19.09 25.73
N ILE A 29 -12.15 18.08 24.88
CA ILE A 29 -11.36 17.81 23.65
C ILE A 29 -12.09 18.08 22.34
N ASN A 30 -13.32 18.58 22.35
CA ASN A 30 -14.15 18.77 21.14
C ASN A 30 -13.49 19.62 20.05
N ASP A 31 -12.63 20.55 20.42
CA ASP A 31 -11.97 21.51 19.52
C ASP A 31 -10.70 20.97 18.86
N VAL A 32 -10.20 19.78 19.28
CA VAL A 32 -8.92 19.21 18.83
C VAL A 32 -9.02 17.80 18.24
N ILE A 33 -10.24 17.26 18.14
CA ILE A 33 -10.49 15.90 17.63
C ILE A 33 -11.36 15.91 16.38
N ILE A 34 -11.31 14.80 15.61
CA ILE A 34 -12.20 14.55 14.47
C ILE A 34 -13.52 13.91 14.94
N GLY A 35 -13.44 12.99 15.90
CA GLY A 35 -14.60 12.28 16.38
C GLY A 35 -14.32 11.34 17.55
N ILE A 36 -15.37 10.70 18.06
CA ILE A 36 -15.32 9.67 19.10
C ILE A 36 -16.16 8.50 18.64
N GLU A 37 -15.54 7.32 18.56
CA GLU A 37 -16.14 6.09 18.06
C GLU A 37 -16.42 5.10 19.21
N HIS A 38 -17.65 4.59 19.29
CA HIS A 38 -17.96 3.42 20.11
C HIS A 38 -17.51 2.18 19.37
N ILE A 39 -16.48 1.53 19.85
CA ILE A 39 -15.89 0.33 19.26
C ILE A 39 -16.09 -0.89 20.16
N GLY A 40 -15.50 -2.01 19.77
CA GLY A 40 -15.56 -3.24 20.55
C GLY A 40 -16.97 -3.87 20.62
N SER A 41 -17.11 -4.85 21.49
CA SER A 41 -18.29 -5.72 21.50
C SER A 41 -19.55 -5.05 22.03
N THR A 42 -19.42 -4.08 22.93
CA THR A 42 -20.55 -3.34 23.52
C THR A 42 -21.21 -2.38 22.53
N SER A 43 -20.52 -2.07 21.42
CA SER A 43 -21.02 -1.22 20.34
C SER A 43 -21.92 -1.94 19.34
N VAL A 44 -22.09 -3.28 19.47
CA VAL A 44 -22.83 -4.13 18.50
C VAL A 44 -24.08 -4.69 19.16
N ASP A 45 -25.23 -4.35 18.61
CA ASP A 45 -26.53 -4.80 19.09
C ASP A 45 -26.62 -6.32 19.09
N GLY A 46 -27.09 -6.90 20.19
CA GLY A 46 -27.26 -8.35 20.35
C GLY A 46 -25.97 -9.12 20.65
N LEU A 47 -24.80 -8.50 20.70
CA LEU A 47 -23.54 -9.18 20.96
C LEU A 47 -23.24 -9.29 22.45
N SER A 48 -23.11 -10.51 22.96
CA SER A 48 -22.65 -10.75 24.35
C SER A 48 -21.26 -10.18 24.57
N ALA A 49 -21.04 -9.49 25.70
CA ALA A 49 -19.78 -8.78 25.95
C ALA A 49 -19.38 -8.77 27.44
N LYS A 50 -18.11 -8.46 27.72
CA LYS A 50 -17.71 -7.92 29.00
C LYS A 50 -18.36 -6.53 29.13
N PRO A 51 -18.91 -6.14 30.30
CA PRO A 51 -19.54 -4.83 30.46
C PRO A 51 -18.49 -3.72 30.62
N VAL A 52 -17.76 -3.45 29.56
CA VAL A 52 -16.73 -2.41 29.45
C VAL A 52 -16.90 -1.74 28.11
N ILE A 53 -17.04 -0.42 28.11
CA ILE A 53 -17.19 0.37 26.88
C ILE A 53 -15.81 0.62 26.28
N ASP A 54 -15.60 0.21 25.03
CA ASP A 54 -14.36 0.48 24.30
C ASP A 54 -14.54 1.72 23.40
N ILE A 55 -13.62 2.69 23.49
CA ILE A 55 -13.74 4.00 22.86
C ILE A 55 -12.46 4.36 22.13
N ASP A 56 -12.58 4.75 20.85
CA ASP A 56 -11.53 5.40 20.08
C ASP A 56 -11.85 6.89 19.92
N VAL A 57 -10.97 7.76 20.41
CA VAL A 57 -10.94 9.19 20.08
C VAL A 57 -10.10 9.36 18.82
N VAL A 58 -10.68 9.93 17.78
CA VAL A 58 -10.03 10.10 16.49
C VAL A 58 -9.43 11.49 16.38
N ILE A 59 -8.13 11.57 16.15
CA ILE A 59 -7.39 12.80 15.88
C ILE A 59 -6.89 12.83 14.42
N LYS A 60 -6.61 14.01 13.88
CA LYS A 60 -6.11 14.14 12.52
C LYS A 60 -4.75 13.46 12.35
N ASP A 61 -3.82 13.81 13.21
CA ASP A 61 -2.46 13.27 13.27
C ASP A 61 -1.82 13.59 14.63
N TYR A 62 -0.56 13.22 14.80
CA TYR A 62 0.17 13.45 16.07
C TYR A 62 0.49 14.91 16.36
N THR A 63 0.28 15.86 15.44
CA THR A 63 0.54 17.29 15.70
C THR A 63 -0.36 17.88 16.80
N VAL A 64 -1.54 17.29 17.01
CA VAL A 64 -2.49 17.71 18.06
C VAL A 64 -2.43 16.83 19.30
N PHE A 65 -1.62 15.75 19.27
CA PHE A 65 -1.67 14.70 20.30
C PHE A 65 -1.32 15.22 21.71
N ASP A 66 -0.24 15.99 21.85
CA ASP A 66 0.17 16.55 23.17
C ASP A 66 -0.94 17.42 23.78
N THR A 67 -1.62 18.22 22.95
CA THR A 67 -2.77 19.01 23.40
C THR A 67 -3.92 18.12 23.88
N VAL A 68 -4.17 17.01 23.19
CA VAL A 68 -5.20 16.03 23.61
C VAL A 68 -4.82 15.38 24.93
N VAL A 69 -3.55 15.01 25.13
CA VAL A 69 -3.05 14.45 26.40
C VAL A 69 -3.27 15.44 27.55
N GLU A 70 -2.88 16.71 27.39
CA GLU A 70 -3.06 17.76 28.40
C GLU A 70 -4.55 17.95 28.75
N LYS A 71 -5.42 18.01 27.76
CA LYS A 71 -6.86 18.20 27.98
C LYS A 71 -7.50 16.97 28.63
N LEU A 72 -7.15 15.74 28.19
CA LEU A 72 -7.62 14.52 28.85
C LEU A 72 -7.15 14.39 30.29
N ALA A 73 -5.94 14.88 30.60
CA ALA A 73 -5.46 14.92 31.99
C ALA A 73 -6.34 15.78 32.91
N THR A 74 -6.94 16.87 32.38
CA THR A 74 -7.90 17.69 33.16
C THR A 74 -9.19 16.93 33.53
N LEU A 75 -9.51 15.88 32.76
CA LEU A 75 -10.63 14.98 33.00
C LEU A 75 -10.26 13.76 33.86
N GLY A 76 -8.98 13.63 34.27
CA GLY A 76 -8.49 12.53 35.08
C GLY A 76 -8.01 11.31 34.31
N TYR A 77 -7.75 11.44 33.01
CA TYR A 77 -7.11 10.40 32.22
C TYR A 77 -5.58 10.52 32.29
N ILE A 78 -4.91 9.38 32.32
CA ILE A 78 -3.45 9.26 32.34
C ILE A 78 -3.01 8.49 31.11
N HIS A 79 -2.14 9.06 30.31
CA HIS A 79 -1.57 8.41 29.13
C HIS A 79 -0.64 7.27 29.53
N GLU A 80 -0.85 6.07 28.98
CA GLU A 80 -0.11 4.84 29.26
C GLU A 80 0.84 4.43 28.10
N GLY A 81 0.92 5.25 27.03
CA GLY A 81 1.60 4.89 25.82
C GLY A 81 0.79 3.97 24.90
N ASN A 82 1.41 3.46 23.85
CA ASN A 82 0.72 2.66 22.84
C ASN A 82 0.53 1.18 23.24
N LEU A 83 1.09 0.75 24.37
CA LEU A 83 1.04 -0.63 24.89
C LEU A 83 1.42 -1.69 23.85
N GLY A 84 2.37 -1.37 22.95
CA GLY A 84 2.87 -2.24 21.89
C GLY A 84 2.01 -2.27 20.61
N ILE A 85 0.97 -1.43 20.51
CA ILE A 85 0.13 -1.31 19.31
C ILE A 85 0.36 0.06 18.67
N LYS A 86 0.95 0.06 17.49
CA LYS A 86 1.29 1.29 16.75
C LYS A 86 0.02 2.11 16.46
N ASP A 87 0.15 3.43 16.57
CA ASP A 87 -0.90 4.40 16.29
C ASP A 87 -2.21 4.19 17.08
N ARG A 88 -2.09 3.63 18.31
CA ARG A 88 -3.17 3.50 19.29
C ARG A 88 -2.64 3.82 20.69
N GLU A 89 -2.86 5.02 21.15
CA GLU A 89 -2.42 5.51 22.45
C GLU A 89 -3.47 5.23 23.52
N ALA A 90 -3.11 4.49 24.58
CA ALA A 90 -4.02 4.07 25.64
C ALA A 90 -4.04 5.07 26.81
N PHE A 91 -5.20 5.18 27.44
CA PHE A 91 -5.41 6.06 28.60
C PHE A 91 -6.12 5.31 29.73
N ASP A 92 -5.61 5.43 30.94
CA ASP A 92 -6.25 4.94 32.17
C ASP A 92 -7.04 6.07 32.86
N TYR A 93 -8.22 5.76 33.38
CA TYR A 93 -9.11 6.73 34.04
C TYR A 93 -8.99 6.63 35.57
N LYS A 94 -8.69 7.75 36.25
CA LYS A 94 -8.45 7.80 37.69
C LYS A 94 -9.11 8.98 38.41
N ALA A 95 -10.11 9.61 37.83
CA ALA A 95 -10.84 10.67 38.49
C ALA A 95 -11.92 10.12 39.45
N ASP A 96 -12.39 11.00 40.38
CA ASP A 96 -13.47 10.69 41.33
C ASP A 96 -14.87 10.79 40.71
N VAL A 97 -14.98 11.15 39.40
CA VAL A 97 -16.27 11.16 38.69
C VAL A 97 -16.66 9.72 38.37
N ASP A 98 -17.85 9.32 38.80
CA ASP A 98 -18.37 7.97 38.59
C ASP A 98 -18.85 7.82 37.12
N LEU A 99 -17.99 7.34 36.27
CA LEU A 99 -18.28 7.00 34.88
C LEU A 99 -18.44 5.49 34.69
N PRO A 100 -19.25 5.06 33.69
CA PRO A 100 -19.29 3.67 33.29
C PRO A 100 -17.87 3.15 32.98
N LYS A 101 -17.62 1.87 33.29
CA LYS A 101 -16.32 1.27 33.07
C LYS A 101 -15.98 1.26 31.60
N HIS A 102 -14.83 1.80 31.23
CA HIS A 102 -14.42 1.92 29.83
C HIS A 102 -12.91 1.78 29.63
N HIS A 103 -12.52 1.55 28.39
CA HIS A 103 -11.17 1.70 27.87
C HIS A 103 -11.18 2.87 26.88
N LEU A 104 -10.19 3.75 26.98
CA LEU A 104 -10.04 4.89 26.10
C LEU A 104 -8.74 4.78 25.32
N TYR A 105 -8.86 4.92 24.01
CA TYR A 105 -7.72 5.01 23.10
C TYR A 105 -7.81 6.29 22.29
N VAL A 106 -6.66 6.84 21.90
CA VAL A 106 -6.54 7.95 20.95
C VAL A 106 -5.81 7.42 19.73
N CYS A 107 -6.44 7.54 18.57
CA CYS A 107 -5.95 7.04 17.31
C CYS A 107 -5.94 8.14 16.24
N PRO A 108 -4.83 8.37 15.50
CA PRO A 108 -4.88 9.17 14.30
C PRO A 108 -5.87 8.58 13.26
N GLU A 109 -6.47 9.44 12.42
CA GLU A 109 -7.42 8.99 11.38
C GLU A 109 -6.85 7.95 10.41
N PHE A 110 -5.52 7.94 10.23
CA PHE A 110 -4.81 6.96 9.41
C PHE A 110 -4.45 5.66 10.15
N SER A 111 -4.76 5.52 11.43
CA SER A 111 -4.41 4.35 12.23
C SER A 111 -5.00 3.06 11.63
N ALA A 112 -4.16 2.06 11.43
CA ALA A 112 -4.59 0.73 11.00
C ALA A 112 -5.49 0.08 12.06
N GLU A 113 -5.21 0.30 13.36
CA GLU A 113 -6.00 -0.27 14.44
C GLU A 113 -7.39 0.38 14.53
N LEU A 114 -7.50 1.70 14.35
CA LEU A 114 -8.80 2.38 14.23
C LEU A 114 -9.66 1.76 13.12
N ARG A 115 -9.08 1.58 11.94
CA ARG A 115 -9.79 0.94 10.81
C ARG A 115 -10.23 -0.48 11.16
N ARG A 116 -9.38 -1.26 11.83
CA ARG A 116 -9.71 -2.62 12.29
C ARG A 116 -10.88 -2.62 13.25
N HIS A 117 -10.88 -1.72 14.23
CA HIS A 117 -11.97 -1.59 15.20
C HIS A 117 -13.29 -1.24 14.52
N ILE A 118 -13.28 -0.23 13.65
CA ILE A 118 -14.48 0.23 12.92
C ILE A 118 -15.03 -0.88 12.02
N ALA A 119 -14.18 -1.50 11.19
CA ALA A 119 -14.64 -2.52 10.26
C ALA A 119 -15.11 -3.79 10.96
N PHE A 120 -14.48 -4.21 12.05
CA PHE A 120 -14.95 -5.34 12.87
C PHE A 120 -16.35 -5.05 13.44
N ARG A 121 -16.55 -3.86 14.01
CA ARG A 121 -17.83 -3.38 14.51
C ARG A 121 -18.90 -3.37 13.41
N ASP A 122 -18.61 -2.73 12.30
CA ASP A 122 -19.58 -2.49 11.23
C ASP A 122 -19.91 -3.78 10.48
N TYR A 123 -18.95 -4.70 10.32
CA TYR A 123 -19.24 -6.05 9.82
C TYR A 123 -20.23 -6.77 10.74
N LEU A 124 -20.00 -6.78 12.04
CA LEU A 124 -20.90 -7.46 12.98
C LEU A 124 -22.29 -6.80 13.01
N ARG A 125 -22.38 -5.46 12.96
CA ARG A 125 -23.67 -4.74 12.89
C ARG A 125 -24.50 -5.15 11.67
N ASN A 126 -23.84 -5.46 10.55
CA ASN A 126 -24.49 -5.86 9.31
C ASN A 126 -24.65 -7.39 9.14
N ASN A 127 -24.16 -8.21 10.09
CA ASN A 127 -24.17 -9.67 9.99
C ASN A 127 -24.66 -10.35 11.28
N PRO A 128 -25.98 -10.45 11.49
CA PRO A 128 -26.56 -11.02 12.72
C PRO A 128 -26.12 -12.47 13.01
N GLU A 129 -25.88 -13.27 11.97
CA GLU A 129 -25.38 -14.65 12.15
C GLU A 129 -23.96 -14.66 12.76
N ALA A 130 -23.10 -13.73 12.34
CA ALA A 130 -21.77 -13.56 12.93
C ALA A 130 -21.84 -13.10 14.38
N VAL A 131 -22.79 -12.23 14.73
CA VAL A 131 -23.08 -11.82 16.12
C VAL A 131 -23.45 -13.02 16.98
N LEU A 132 -24.37 -13.86 16.52
CA LEU A 132 -24.80 -15.07 17.25
C LEU A 132 -23.64 -16.07 17.42
N LYS A 133 -22.85 -16.29 16.36
CA LYS A 133 -21.69 -17.19 16.41
C LYS A 133 -20.65 -16.67 17.42
N TYR A 134 -20.31 -15.40 17.33
CA TYR A 134 -19.28 -14.80 18.19
C TYR A 134 -19.73 -14.67 19.65
N SER A 135 -21.03 -14.39 19.91
CA SER A 135 -21.61 -14.43 21.26
C SER A 135 -21.42 -15.79 21.92
N LYS A 136 -21.79 -16.89 21.22
CA LYS A 136 -21.61 -18.26 21.73
C LYS A 136 -20.15 -18.57 22.07
N VAL A 137 -19.21 -18.21 21.19
CA VAL A 137 -17.77 -18.41 21.44
C VAL A 137 -17.31 -17.65 22.68
N LYS A 138 -17.78 -16.42 22.90
CA LYS A 138 -17.41 -15.61 24.07
C LYS A 138 -18.00 -16.16 25.36
N GLU A 139 -19.26 -16.55 25.35
CA GLU A 139 -19.95 -17.13 26.52
C GLU A 139 -19.30 -18.46 26.91
N GLU A 140 -19.01 -19.33 25.94
CA GLU A 140 -18.35 -20.61 26.19
C GLU A 140 -16.92 -20.43 26.68
N GLY A 141 -16.14 -19.53 26.04
CA GLY A 141 -14.79 -19.21 26.49
C GLY A 141 -14.76 -18.66 27.92
N ALA A 142 -15.71 -17.79 28.30
CA ALA A 142 -15.82 -17.30 29.68
C ALA A 142 -16.18 -18.40 30.68
N ARG A 143 -17.00 -19.40 30.26
CA ARG A 143 -17.34 -20.57 31.07
C ARG A 143 -16.14 -21.51 31.27
N LEU A 144 -15.34 -21.72 30.21
CA LEU A 144 -14.20 -22.63 30.23
C LEU A 144 -12.98 -22.03 30.95
N PHE A 145 -12.77 -20.72 30.81
CA PHE A 145 -11.60 -20.00 31.31
C PHE A 145 -11.97 -18.79 32.19
N PRO A 146 -12.74 -19.00 33.26
CA PRO A 146 -13.27 -17.90 34.07
C PRO A 146 -12.17 -17.09 34.80
N ASP A 147 -11.04 -17.73 35.09
CA ASP A 147 -9.94 -17.16 35.89
C ASP A 147 -8.66 -16.91 35.07
N SER A 148 -8.68 -17.19 33.74
CA SER A 148 -7.57 -16.96 32.83
C SER A 148 -8.01 -16.09 31.65
N ILE A 149 -7.56 -14.83 31.63
CA ILE A 149 -7.84 -13.90 30.54
C ILE A 149 -7.11 -14.31 29.26
N ASP A 150 -5.90 -14.86 29.39
CA ASP A 150 -5.07 -15.25 28.25
C ASP A 150 -5.66 -16.47 27.52
N ASP A 151 -6.09 -17.48 28.26
CA ASP A 151 -6.78 -18.65 27.67
C ASP A 151 -8.14 -18.27 27.04
N TYR A 152 -8.88 -17.35 27.67
CA TYR A 152 -10.09 -16.79 27.09
C TYR A 152 -9.83 -16.06 25.78
N ILE A 153 -8.75 -15.25 25.72
CA ILE A 153 -8.36 -14.56 24.50
C ILE A 153 -7.95 -15.58 23.43
N ALA A 154 -7.12 -16.55 23.76
CA ALA A 154 -6.70 -17.61 22.84
C ALA A 154 -7.89 -18.38 22.26
N TYR A 155 -8.88 -18.72 23.12
CA TYR A 155 -10.09 -19.45 22.70
C TYR A 155 -10.93 -18.70 21.66
N LYS A 156 -11.09 -17.38 21.81
CA LYS A 156 -11.90 -16.56 20.88
C LYS A 156 -11.15 -16.09 19.64
N SER A 157 -9.80 -16.09 19.66
CA SER A 157 -8.96 -15.56 18.57
C SER A 157 -9.27 -16.16 17.19
N PRO A 158 -9.49 -17.47 17.01
CA PRO A 158 -9.83 -18.03 15.69
C PRO A 158 -11.14 -17.44 15.10
N CYS A 159 -12.13 -17.17 15.95
CA CYS A 159 -13.38 -16.56 15.52
C CYS A 159 -13.18 -15.09 15.11
N ILE A 160 -12.35 -14.37 15.84
CA ILE A 160 -11.99 -12.98 15.53
C ILE A 160 -11.24 -12.92 14.19
N GLU A 161 -10.27 -13.80 13.96
CA GLU A 161 -9.54 -13.89 12.68
C GLU A 161 -10.47 -14.19 11.50
N GLU A 162 -11.46 -15.10 11.69
CA GLU A 162 -12.46 -15.37 10.66
C GLU A 162 -13.29 -14.12 10.34
N ILE A 163 -13.69 -13.35 11.36
CA ILE A 163 -14.42 -12.10 11.18
C ILE A 163 -13.55 -11.08 10.45
N TYR A 164 -12.28 -10.88 10.83
CA TYR A 164 -11.38 -9.96 10.13
C TYR A 164 -11.16 -10.34 8.66
N LYS A 165 -11.05 -11.64 8.34
CA LYS A 165 -10.99 -12.09 6.94
C LYS A 165 -12.24 -11.69 6.15
N LYS A 166 -13.43 -11.76 6.79
CA LYS A 166 -14.70 -11.38 6.17
C LYS A 166 -14.91 -9.86 6.07
N CYS A 167 -14.30 -9.10 6.96
CA CYS A 167 -14.27 -7.63 6.87
C CYS A 167 -13.41 -7.11 5.71
N GLY A 168 -12.64 -7.96 5.05
CA GLY A 168 -11.68 -7.55 4.02
C GLY A 168 -10.46 -6.81 4.56
N LEU A 169 -10.36 -6.65 5.88
CA LEU A 169 -9.23 -6.03 6.56
C LEU A 169 -7.98 -6.90 6.44
N ASN A 170 -6.89 -6.26 6.06
CA ASN A 170 -5.60 -6.92 5.87
C ASN A 170 -5.60 -8.02 4.80
N LYS A 171 -6.55 -8.01 3.83
CA LYS A 171 -6.46 -8.91 2.68
C LYS A 171 -5.16 -8.65 1.91
N TYR A 172 -4.80 -7.38 1.76
CA TYR A 172 -3.61 -6.98 1.02
C TYR A 172 -2.53 -6.44 1.95
N LYS A 173 -1.31 -6.96 1.80
CA LYS A 173 -0.11 -6.55 2.54
C LYS A 173 0.87 -5.79 1.65
N ALA A 174 0.83 -6.05 0.33
CA ALA A 174 1.72 -5.45 -0.64
C ALA A 174 0.98 -4.96 -1.88
N ILE A 175 1.55 -3.91 -2.49
CA ILE A 175 1.12 -3.38 -3.77
C ILE A 175 2.34 -3.31 -4.68
N PHE A 176 2.25 -3.95 -5.82
CA PHE A 176 3.28 -3.92 -6.84
C PHE A 176 2.80 -3.11 -8.04
N PHE A 177 3.67 -2.31 -8.58
CA PHE A 177 3.41 -1.47 -9.74
C PHE A 177 4.37 -1.82 -10.87
N ASP A 178 3.92 -1.80 -12.11
CA ASP A 178 4.83 -1.56 -13.21
C ASP A 178 5.36 -0.12 -13.17
N ARG A 179 6.43 0.16 -13.93
CA ARG A 179 7.05 1.50 -14.01
C ARG A 179 6.48 2.33 -15.14
N ASP A 180 6.78 1.96 -16.39
CA ASP A 180 6.50 2.77 -17.57
C ASP A 180 5.04 2.58 -18.03
N GLY A 181 4.29 3.68 -18.27
CA GLY A 181 2.84 3.63 -18.51
C GLY A 181 2.01 3.58 -17.23
N THR A 182 2.57 3.08 -16.12
CA THR A 182 1.89 2.96 -14.82
C THR A 182 2.26 4.10 -13.85
N LEU A 183 3.51 4.18 -13.41
CA LEU A 183 4.01 5.24 -12.51
C LEU A 183 4.58 6.42 -13.27
N THR A 184 5.17 6.16 -14.43
CA THR A 184 5.93 7.10 -15.26
C THR A 184 5.53 7.01 -16.72
N TYR A 185 5.82 8.08 -17.46
CA TYR A 185 5.72 8.11 -18.92
C TYR A 185 6.98 8.72 -19.54
N PHE A 186 7.27 8.35 -20.79
CA PHE A 186 8.39 8.93 -21.52
C PHE A 186 8.06 10.33 -22.02
N THR A 187 9.06 11.20 -21.99
CA THR A 187 8.92 12.56 -22.51
C THR A 187 9.38 12.63 -23.97
N ALA A 188 8.56 13.19 -24.84
CA ALA A 188 8.90 13.40 -26.24
C ALA A 188 10.09 14.38 -26.43
N GLU A 189 10.43 15.18 -25.41
CA GLU A 189 11.50 16.18 -25.50
C GLU A 189 12.88 15.55 -25.71
N LYS A 190 13.20 14.50 -24.96
CA LYS A 190 14.49 13.78 -25.10
C LYS A 190 14.60 13.00 -26.39
N GLU A 191 13.49 12.44 -26.88
CA GLU A 191 13.47 11.78 -28.20
C GLU A 191 13.69 12.79 -29.32
N ALA A 192 12.97 13.90 -29.32
CA ALA A 192 13.15 14.96 -30.31
C ALA A 192 14.56 15.56 -30.26
N TRP A 193 15.14 15.71 -29.07
CA TRP A 193 16.53 16.16 -28.91
C TRP A 193 17.52 15.16 -29.52
N ARG A 194 17.34 13.85 -29.28
CA ARG A 194 18.14 12.77 -29.88
C ARG A 194 18.09 12.84 -31.40
N ASP A 195 16.89 12.86 -31.96
CA ASP A 195 16.67 12.83 -33.39
C ASP A 195 17.25 14.06 -34.08
N LYS A 196 17.13 15.23 -33.46
CA LYS A 196 17.77 16.45 -33.92
C LYS A 196 19.30 16.32 -33.92
N LYS A 197 19.91 15.77 -32.85
CA LYS A 197 21.37 15.58 -32.78
C LYS A 197 21.87 14.61 -33.86
N ILE A 198 21.18 13.52 -34.08
CA ILE A 198 21.53 12.56 -35.13
C ILE A 198 21.39 13.19 -36.50
N SER A 199 20.32 13.97 -36.75
CA SER A 199 20.15 14.73 -38.00
C SER A 199 21.27 15.72 -38.23
N GLU A 200 21.72 16.44 -37.22
CA GLU A 200 22.86 17.36 -37.30
C GLU A 200 24.16 16.65 -37.70
N TRP A 201 24.43 15.47 -37.11
CA TRP A 201 25.67 14.74 -37.36
C TRP A 201 25.68 13.92 -38.66
N SER A 202 24.52 13.43 -39.11
CA SER A 202 24.38 12.67 -40.33
C SER A 202 24.16 13.54 -41.59
N GLY A 203 23.77 14.80 -41.36
CA GLY A 203 23.44 15.73 -42.45
C GLY A 203 22.12 15.44 -43.19
N LYS A 204 21.26 14.58 -42.61
CA LYS A 204 19.95 14.21 -43.16
C LYS A 204 18.89 14.15 -42.07
N PRO A 205 17.59 14.33 -42.40
CA PRO A 205 16.51 14.13 -41.45
C PRO A 205 16.54 12.73 -40.85
N PHE A 206 16.35 12.64 -39.54
CA PHE A 206 16.30 11.38 -38.80
C PHE A 206 15.11 11.36 -37.84
N GLU A 207 14.46 10.20 -37.79
CA GLU A 207 13.45 9.81 -36.84
C GLU A 207 13.65 8.32 -36.54
N LEU A 208 13.57 7.96 -35.25
CA LEU A 208 13.74 6.57 -34.82
C LEU A 208 12.37 5.89 -34.74
N ASP A 209 12.07 5.03 -35.70
CA ASP A 209 10.89 4.17 -35.66
C ASP A 209 11.15 2.86 -34.89
N TYR A 210 10.05 2.15 -34.59
CA TYR A 210 10.08 0.91 -33.83
C TYR A 210 10.93 -0.19 -34.46
N ASP A 211 10.82 -0.39 -35.77
CA ASP A 211 11.54 -1.48 -36.51
C ASP A 211 13.04 -1.23 -36.47
N LYS A 212 13.45 0.02 -36.68
CA LYS A 212 14.84 0.44 -36.60
C LYS A 212 15.36 0.27 -35.17
N MET A 213 14.57 0.68 -34.18
CA MET A 213 14.92 0.51 -32.78
C MET A 213 15.19 -0.97 -32.44
N MET A 214 14.28 -1.87 -32.85
CA MET A 214 14.43 -3.31 -32.61
C MET A 214 15.65 -3.90 -33.33
N SER A 215 15.93 -3.47 -34.55
CA SER A 215 17.13 -3.88 -35.29
C SER A 215 18.41 -3.46 -34.60
N LEU A 216 18.44 -2.25 -34.04
CA LEU A 216 19.58 -1.74 -33.27
C LEU A 216 19.76 -2.49 -31.96
N PHE A 217 18.67 -2.86 -31.24
CA PHE A 217 18.73 -3.73 -30.06
C PHE A 217 19.38 -5.08 -30.40
N GLN A 218 19.00 -5.69 -31.53
CA GLN A 218 19.59 -6.93 -31.98
C GLN A 218 21.09 -6.80 -32.28
N LEU A 219 21.50 -5.74 -32.97
CA LEU A 219 22.91 -5.46 -33.27
C LEU A 219 23.71 -5.22 -31.99
N ALA A 220 23.22 -4.38 -31.09
CA ALA A 220 23.91 -4.05 -29.83
C ALA A 220 24.04 -5.25 -28.90
N SER A 221 23.12 -6.22 -28.98
CA SER A 221 23.17 -7.44 -28.16
C SER A 221 24.21 -8.46 -28.65
N GLU A 222 24.80 -8.29 -29.83
CA GLU A 222 25.79 -9.24 -30.44
C GLU A 222 25.29 -10.69 -30.46
N GLY A 223 23.98 -10.88 -30.66
CA GLY A 223 23.33 -12.20 -30.64
C GLY A 223 23.16 -12.83 -29.26
N ARG A 224 23.47 -12.13 -28.21
CA ARG A 224 23.21 -12.55 -26.82
C ARG A 224 21.80 -12.10 -26.36
N LYS A 225 21.19 -12.83 -25.42
CA LYS A 225 19.98 -12.31 -24.76
C LYS A 225 20.37 -11.10 -23.91
N PRO A 226 19.61 -9.98 -23.95
CA PRO A 226 19.95 -8.74 -23.24
C PRO A 226 19.59 -8.83 -21.74
N TRP A 227 20.11 -9.86 -21.07
CA TRP A 227 19.98 -10.01 -19.63
C TRP A 227 21.17 -9.35 -18.94
N TYR A 228 21.19 -8.02 -18.90
CA TYR A 228 22.21 -7.28 -18.15
C TYR A 228 22.05 -7.57 -16.67
N LYS A 229 23.17 -7.72 -15.96
CA LYS A 229 23.18 -8.01 -14.53
C LYS A 229 23.68 -6.83 -13.70
N THR A 230 24.37 -5.89 -14.34
CA THR A 230 24.92 -4.70 -13.71
C THR A 230 24.57 -3.43 -14.50
N LEU A 231 24.63 -2.29 -13.85
CA LEU A 231 24.50 -0.99 -14.53
C LEU A 231 25.58 -0.80 -15.60
N GLN A 232 26.78 -1.31 -15.36
CA GLN A 232 27.88 -1.24 -16.32
C GLN A 232 27.57 -2.04 -17.60
N ASP A 233 27.05 -3.28 -17.45
CA ASP A 233 26.64 -4.09 -18.62
C ASP A 233 25.60 -3.36 -19.48
N GLU A 234 24.65 -2.70 -18.81
CA GLU A 234 23.60 -1.91 -19.45
C GLU A 234 24.17 -0.68 -20.17
N GLN A 235 25.08 0.05 -19.53
CA GLN A 235 25.75 1.21 -20.15
C GLN A 235 26.58 0.79 -21.37
N GLU A 236 27.33 -0.31 -21.28
CA GLU A 236 28.09 -0.84 -22.41
C GLU A 236 27.19 -1.26 -23.57
N PHE A 237 26.02 -1.82 -23.28
CA PHE A 237 25.02 -2.13 -24.30
C PHE A 237 24.49 -0.87 -24.97
N PHE A 238 24.04 0.13 -24.22
CA PHE A 238 23.51 1.36 -24.82
C PHE A 238 24.60 2.16 -25.54
N LYS A 239 25.84 2.08 -25.12
CA LYS A 239 26.97 2.65 -25.89
C LYS A 239 27.10 1.98 -27.26
N ARG A 240 27.02 0.63 -27.34
CA ARG A 240 26.99 -0.08 -28.62
C ARG A 240 25.74 0.24 -29.47
N TYR A 241 24.59 0.36 -28.80
CA TYR A 241 23.34 0.74 -29.44
C TYR A 241 23.47 2.08 -30.16
N TYR A 242 23.96 3.11 -29.48
CA TYR A 242 24.19 4.43 -30.07
C TYR A 242 25.30 4.40 -31.13
N TYR A 243 26.32 3.61 -30.95
CA TYR A 243 27.35 3.44 -31.96
C TYR A 243 26.76 2.86 -33.27
N HIS A 244 26.01 1.78 -33.21
CA HIS A 244 25.35 1.18 -34.39
C HIS A 244 24.32 2.12 -35.03
N LEU A 245 23.62 2.90 -34.22
CA LEU A 245 22.69 3.91 -34.70
C LEU A 245 23.42 4.99 -35.52
N LEU A 246 24.50 5.54 -35.03
CA LEU A 246 25.28 6.58 -35.71
C LEU A 246 25.91 6.04 -36.99
N VAL A 247 26.52 4.86 -36.96
CA VAL A 247 27.10 4.20 -38.16
C VAL A 247 26.01 3.93 -39.21
N GLY A 248 24.87 3.39 -38.81
CA GLY A 248 23.72 3.14 -39.68
C GLY A 248 23.16 4.40 -40.35
N GLU A 249 23.28 5.54 -39.71
CA GLU A 249 22.87 6.84 -40.22
C GLU A 249 23.97 7.53 -41.07
N GLY A 250 25.12 6.89 -41.21
CA GLY A 250 26.22 7.37 -42.07
C GLY A 250 27.14 8.40 -41.37
N VAL A 251 27.11 8.48 -40.06
CA VAL A 251 28.08 9.26 -39.28
C VAL A 251 29.40 8.51 -39.32
N THR A 252 30.49 9.16 -39.78
CA THR A 252 31.82 8.55 -39.95
C THR A 252 32.89 9.18 -39.05
N GLU A 253 32.66 10.38 -38.55
CA GLU A 253 33.63 11.08 -37.76
C GLU A 253 33.27 11.00 -36.26
N ASP A 254 34.26 10.66 -35.42
CA ASP A 254 34.22 10.68 -33.96
C ASP A 254 33.04 9.87 -33.38
N VAL A 255 32.73 8.72 -34.00
CA VAL A 255 31.51 7.96 -33.71
C VAL A 255 31.50 7.44 -32.30
N GLU A 256 32.63 6.95 -31.75
CA GLU A 256 32.76 6.45 -30.38
C GLU A 256 32.45 7.52 -29.34
N ASN A 257 33.00 8.74 -29.49
CA ASN A 257 32.75 9.82 -28.53
C ASN A 257 31.32 10.36 -28.67
N LYS A 258 30.77 10.40 -29.86
CA LYS A 258 29.36 10.75 -30.08
C LYS A 258 28.40 9.75 -29.47
N ALA A 259 28.72 8.44 -29.55
CA ALA A 259 27.93 7.38 -28.92
C ALA A 259 27.99 7.50 -27.39
N GLU A 260 29.15 7.77 -26.83
CA GLU A 260 29.32 8.02 -25.40
C GLU A 260 28.60 9.31 -24.95
N PHE A 261 28.63 10.35 -25.76
CA PHE A 261 27.87 11.58 -25.50
C PHE A 261 26.35 11.30 -25.48
N LEU A 262 25.81 10.55 -26.44
CA LEU A 262 24.39 10.16 -26.43
C LEU A 262 24.04 9.30 -25.22
N LEU A 263 24.93 8.35 -24.84
CA LEU A 263 24.74 7.57 -23.60
C LEU A 263 24.61 8.49 -22.39
N ASN A 264 25.53 9.42 -22.19
CA ASN A 264 25.56 10.30 -21.02
C ASN A 264 24.34 11.24 -20.96
N GLU A 265 23.82 11.65 -22.12
CA GLU A 265 22.69 12.58 -22.20
C GLU A 265 21.32 11.89 -22.14
N LEU A 266 21.23 10.61 -22.51
CA LEU A 266 19.96 9.89 -22.67
C LEU A 266 19.78 8.76 -21.69
N TRP A 267 20.84 8.04 -21.31
CA TRP A 267 20.71 6.90 -20.45
C TRP A 267 20.28 7.32 -19.03
N CYS A 268 19.05 6.97 -18.65
CA CYS A 268 18.45 7.31 -17.36
C CYS A 268 18.50 8.81 -17.00
N ASN A 269 18.54 9.72 -17.98
CA ASN A 269 18.76 11.13 -17.77
C ASN A 269 17.57 11.99 -18.21
N GLY A 270 16.51 12.01 -17.39
CA GLY A 270 15.34 12.88 -17.59
C GLY A 270 14.46 12.48 -18.79
N ASP A 271 14.47 11.21 -19.15
CA ASP A 271 13.65 10.64 -20.22
C ASP A 271 12.22 10.29 -19.76
N ARG A 272 11.96 10.42 -18.46
CA ARG A 272 10.67 10.08 -17.84
C ARG A 272 10.18 11.18 -16.90
N GLU A 273 8.86 11.25 -16.81
CA GLU A 273 8.14 12.05 -15.82
C GLU A 273 7.11 11.18 -15.09
N LEU A 274 6.69 11.64 -13.91
CA LEU A 274 5.65 10.99 -13.12
C LEU A 274 4.27 11.40 -13.61
N PHE A 275 3.32 10.44 -13.63
CA PHE A 275 1.92 10.82 -13.72
C PHE A 275 1.51 11.65 -12.50
N SER A 276 0.59 12.58 -12.70
CA SER A 276 0.23 13.61 -11.73
C SER A 276 -0.24 13.08 -10.38
N GLU A 277 -0.86 11.90 -10.36
CA GLU A 277 -1.37 11.25 -9.15
C GLU A 277 -0.36 10.33 -8.46
N THR A 278 0.78 10.01 -9.09
CA THR A 278 1.72 9.00 -8.60
C THR A 278 2.19 9.26 -7.17
N ILE A 279 2.64 10.47 -6.88
CA ILE A 279 3.17 10.79 -5.54
C ILE A 279 2.06 10.68 -4.48
N GLU A 280 0.88 11.23 -4.74
CA GLU A 280 -0.25 11.19 -3.81
C GLU A 280 -0.64 9.74 -3.46
N VAL A 281 -0.69 8.86 -4.47
CA VAL A 281 -1.03 7.45 -4.28
C VAL A 281 0.05 6.71 -3.50
N LEU A 282 1.33 6.92 -3.81
CA LEU A 282 2.43 6.30 -3.09
C LEU A 282 2.52 6.77 -1.63
N GLU A 283 2.28 8.06 -1.37
CA GLU A 283 2.21 8.59 -0.01
C GLU A 283 1.04 7.99 0.77
N TYR A 284 -0.13 7.87 0.14
CA TYR A 284 -1.28 7.21 0.76
C TYR A 284 -0.92 5.79 1.22
N PHE A 285 -0.39 4.95 0.34
CA PHE A 285 -0.07 3.56 0.69
C PHE A 285 1.06 3.44 1.71
N LYS A 286 2.06 4.32 1.65
CA LYS A 286 3.12 4.39 2.67
C LYS A 286 2.57 4.77 4.05
N LYS A 287 1.69 5.77 4.12
CA LYS A 287 1.00 6.20 5.34
C LYS A 287 0.15 5.08 5.96
N HIS A 288 -0.34 4.16 5.13
CA HIS A 288 -1.18 3.03 5.55
C HIS A 288 -0.40 1.70 5.69
N ASP A 289 0.94 1.78 5.81
CA ASP A 289 1.85 0.65 6.06
C ASP A 289 1.79 -0.48 5.02
N TYR A 290 1.38 -0.20 3.77
CA TYR A 290 1.50 -1.16 2.68
C TYR A 290 2.96 -1.30 2.26
N LYS A 291 3.43 -2.54 2.10
CA LYS A 291 4.68 -2.80 1.38
C LYS A 291 4.48 -2.44 -0.08
N MET A 292 5.39 -1.70 -0.67
CA MET A 292 5.32 -1.36 -2.09
C MET A 292 6.53 -1.88 -2.84
N GLY A 293 6.33 -2.42 -4.03
CA GLY A 293 7.39 -2.89 -4.91
C GLY A 293 7.14 -2.50 -6.35
N VAL A 294 8.19 -2.55 -7.17
CA VAL A 294 8.08 -2.38 -8.62
C VAL A 294 8.47 -3.68 -9.31
N ILE A 295 7.65 -4.11 -10.28
CA ILE A 295 7.91 -5.26 -11.16
C ILE A 295 7.85 -4.74 -12.59
N SER A 296 8.98 -4.70 -13.28
CA SER A 296 9.05 -4.11 -14.62
C SER A 296 9.93 -4.90 -15.58
N ASP A 297 9.50 -4.96 -16.82
CA ASP A 297 10.28 -5.54 -17.92
C ASP A 297 11.34 -4.54 -18.37
N THR A 298 12.46 -4.56 -17.65
CA THR A 298 13.50 -3.54 -17.76
C THR A 298 14.88 -4.06 -17.36
N SER A 299 15.85 -3.19 -17.44
CA SER A 299 17.27 -3.36 -17.13
C SER A 299 17.61 -3.09 -15.67
N PRO A 300 18.86 -3.32 -15.20
CA PRO A 300 19.31 -3.05 -13.83
C PRO A 300 19.11 -1.61 -13.34
N SER A 301 18.96 -0.64 -14.24
CA SER A 301 18.74 0.76 -13.91
C SER A 301 17.36 1.09 -13.32
N LEU A 302 16.50 0.10 -13.08
CA LEU A 302 15.15 0.30 -12.52
C LEU A 302 15.16 1.17 -11.25
N GLU A 303 15.90 0.75 -10.23
CA GLU A 303 15.99 1.51 -8.98
C GLU A 303 16.63 2.88 -9.18
N PHE A 304 17.67 2.96 -10.01
CA PHE A 304 18.38 4.21 -10.29
C PHE A 304 17.47 5.26 -10.94
N THR A 305 16.65 4.86 -11.92
CA THR A 305 15.67 5.78 -12.55
C THR A 305 14.63 6.27 -11.55
N LEU A 306 14.14 5.41 -10.65
CA LEU A 306 13.18 5.79 -9.61
C LEU A 306 13.80 6.66 -8.52
N GLN A 307 15.11 6.52 -8.25
CA GLN A 307 15.87 7.44 -7.38
C GLN A 307 15.95 8.83 -7.99
N GLN A 308 16.24 8.95 -9.28
CA GLN A 308 16.28 10.23 -9.99
C GLN A 308 14.92 10.95 -9.99
N LEU A 309 13.84 10.18 -10.11
CA LEU A 309 12.46 10.69 -10.02
C LEU A 309 12.00 10.97 -8.57
N GLY A 310 12.85 10.70 -7.57
CA GLY A 310 12.58 10.97 -6.16
C GLY A 310 11.54 10.04 -5.50
N ILE A 311 11.14 8.96 -6.17
CA ILE A 311 10.11 8.04 -5.69
C ILE A 311 10.62 6.68 -5.19
N ALA A 312 11.90 6.34 -5.38
CA ALA A 312 12.48 5.08 -4.88
C ALA A 312 12.27 4.87 -3.37
N LYS A 313 12.23 5.95 -2.58
CA LYS A 313 11.99 5.94 -1.12
C LYS A 313 10.65 5.34 -0.68
N TYR A 314 9.71 5.14 -1.59
CA TYR A 314 8.41 4.52 -1.31
C TYR A 314 8.46 3.00 -1.41
N PHE A 315 9.41 2.44 -2.14
CA PHE A 315 9.46 1.03 -2.48
C PHE A 315 10.46 0.27 -1.61
N THR A 316 10.12 -0.98 -1.30
CA THR A 316 10.95 -1.91 -0.55
C THR A 316 11.56 -3.01 -1.44
N SER A 317 11.13 -3.09 -2.71
CA SER A 317 11.69 -4.02 -3.71
C SER A 317 11.60 -3.47 -5.13
N PHE A 318 12.61 -3.84 -5.94
CA PHE A 318 12.75 -3.48 -7.36
C PHE A 318 13.05 -4.76 -8.14
N THR A 319 12.08 -5.24 -8.90
CA THR A 319 12.17 -6.50 -9.64
C THR A 319 12.24 -6.21 -11.14
N ALA A 320 13.46 -6.24 -11.66
CA ALA A 320 13.73 -6.03 -13.08
C ALA A 320 13.86 -7.38 -13.80
N SER A 321 13.20 -7.52 -14.96
CA SER A 321 13.24 -8.76 -15.77
C SER A 321 14.66 -9.20 -16.14
N SER A 322 15.54 -8.28 -16.42
CA SER A 322 16.95 -8.58 -16.74
C SER A 322 17.69 -9.23 -15.57
N LEU A 323 17.42 -8.82 -14.33
CA LEU A 323 18.04 -9.37 -13.11
C LEU A 323 17.49 -10.75 -12.80
N VAL A 324 16.19 -10.95 -12.97
CA VAL A 324 15.49 -12.21 -12.72
C VAL A 324 15.74 -13.22 -13.84
N GLY A 325 15.88 -12.77 -15.09
CA GLY A 325 16.04 -13.59 -16.28
C GLY A 325 14.71 -14.06 -16.88
N ALA A 326 13.62 -13.42 -16.50
CA ALA A 326 12.27 -13.64 -17.03
C ALA A 326 11.46 -12.34 -16.97
N GLY A 327 10.69 -12.04 -18.02
CA GLY A 327 9.75 -10.93 -18.07
C GLY A 327 8.33 -11.32 -17.66
N LYS A 328 7.47 -10.36 -17.52
CA LYS A 328 6.03 -10.54 -17.36
C LYS A 328 5.42 -11.10 -18.67
N PRO A 329 4.42 -11.92 -18.64
CA PRO A 329 3.67 -12.40 -17.48
C PRO A 329 4.22 -13.71 -16.87
N SER A 330 5.50 -14.01 -17.02
CA SER A 330 6.11 -15.24 -16.46
C SER A 330 5.93 -15.34 -14.95
N PRO A 331 5.54 -16.53 -14.42
CA PRO A 331 5.49 -16.76 -12.97
C PRO A 331 6.83 -16.50 -12.25
N ILE A 332 7.94 -16.58 -12.95
CA ILE A 332 9.28 -16.43 -12.37
C ILE A 332 9.48 -15.02 -11.81
N ILE A 333 9.11 -13.99 -12.58
CA ILE A 333 9.29 -12.59 -12.13
C ILE A 333 8.35 -12.23 -10.98
N PHE A 334 7.10 -12.68 -11.02
CA PHE A 334 6.14 -12.47 -9.95
C PHE A 334 6.57 -13.16 -8.64
N ASN A 335 7.03 -14.42 -8.72
CA ASN A 335 7.53 -15.14 -7.56
C ASN A 335 8.78 -14.49 -6.95
N ALA A 336 9.68 -13.96 -7.78
CA ALA A 336 10.86 -13.23 -7.29
C ALA A 336 10.45 -11.98 -6.48
N ALA A 337 9.47 -11.21 -6.98
CA ALA A 337 8.95 -10.04 -6.28
C ALA A 337 8.26 -10.40 -4.94
N LEU A 338 7.42 -11.44 -4.94
CA LEU A 338 6.73 -11.93 -3.74
C LEU A 338 7.72 -12.40 -2.66
N GLN A 339 8.75 -13.17 -3.05
CA GLN A 339 9.80 -13.65 -2.13
C GLN A 339 10.57 -12.50 -1.50
N THR A 340 10.93 -11.47 -2.28
CA THR A 340 11.68 -10.32 -1.77
C THR A 340 10.91 -9.57 -0.67
N GLN A 341 9.58 -9.54 -0.74
CA GLN A 341 8.74 -8.85 0.24
C GLN A 341 8.14 -9.77 1.30
N ASP A 342 8.38 -11.07 1.23
CA ASP A 342 7.77 -12.08 2.13
C ASP A 342 6.25 -11.92 2.21
N VAL A 343 5.59 -12.04 1.04
CA VAL A 343 4.12 -11.99 0.88
C VAL A 343 3.66 -13.03 -0.13
N THR A 344 2.36 -13.35 -0.11
CA THR A 344 1.75 -14.23 -1.10
C THR A 344 1.01 -13.42 -2.18
N ALA A 345 0.79 -14.00 -3.35
CA ALA A 345 0.01 -13.38 -4.42
C ALA A 345 -1.40 -12.96 -3.96
N LYS A 346 -2.06 -13.80 -3.14
CA LYS A 346 -3.41 -13.52 -2.60
C LYS A 346 -3.45 -12.31 -1.65
N GLU A 347 -2.32 -11.96 -1.06
CA GLU A 347 -2.14 -10.81 -0.17
C GLU A 347 -1.60 -9.58 -0.90
N SER A 348 -1.53 -9.66 -2.25
CA SER A 348 -0.87 -8.63 -3.07
C SER A 348 -1.78 -8.09 -4.17
N ILE A 349 -1.67 -6.80 -4.40
CA ILE A 349 -2.23 -6.12 -5.58
C ILE A 349 -1.09 -5.92 -6.59
N PHE A 350 -1.40 -6.02 -7.88
CA PHE A 350 -0.50 -5.65 -8.96
C PHE A 350 -1.22 -4.70 -9.94
N VAL A 351 -0.50 -3.74 -10.51
CA VAL A 351 -1.04 -2.78 -11.47
C VAL A 351 -0.09 -2.62 -12.64
N ASP A 352 -0.64 -2.70 -13.84
CA ASP A 352 0.11 -2.65 -15.08
C ASP A 352 -0.73 -1.99 -16.19
N ASP A 353 -0.09 -1.24 -17.09
CA ASP A 353 -0.72 -0.66 -18.28
C ASP A 353 -0.74 -1.63 -19.49
N CYS A 354 -0.22 -2.84 -19.33
CA CYS A 354 -0.35 -3.94 -20.25
C CYS A 354 -1.39 -4.95 -19.74
N LYS A 355 -2.48 -5.10 -20.50
CA LYS A 355 -3.57 -6.00 -20.12
C LYS A 355 -3.12 -7.45 -19.98
N GLU A 356 -2.25 -7.95 -20.87
CA GLU A 356 -1.74 -9.32 -20.84
C GLU A 356 -0.92 -9.58 -19.56
N GLU A 357 -0.15 -8.61 -19.11
CA GLU A 357 0.68 -8.72 -17.90
C GLU A 357 -0.17 -8.68 -16.63
N ALA A 358 -1.20 -7.82 -16.60
CA ALA A 358 -2.19 -7.80 -15.53
C ALA A 358 -3.00 -9.11 -15.45
N ASP A 359 -3.44 -9.64 -16.62
CA ASP A 359 -4.13 -10.93 -16.70
C ASP A 359 -3.24 -12.08 -16.20
N GLY A 360 -1.98 -12.12 -16.62
CA GLY A 360 -1.02 -13.11 -16.15
C GLY A 360 -0.72 -13.03 -14.65
N ALA A 361 -0.71 -11.85 -14.05
CA ALA A 361 -0.61 -11.70 -12.60
C ALA A 361 -1.84 -12.27 -11.89
N ARG A 362 -3.06 -12.09 -12.44
CA ARG A 362 -4.29 -12.71 -11.90
C ARG A 362 -4.22 -14.24 -11.92
N GLU A 363 -3.67 -14.82 -12.98
CA GLU A 363 -3.45 -16.27 -13.07
C GLU A 363 -2.50 -16.78 -11.97
N GLN A 364 -1.56 -15.95 -11.51
CA GLN A 364 -0.70 -16.25 -10.37
C GLN A 364 -1.39 -16.03 -9.01
N GLY A 365 -2.60 -15.51 -8.98
CA GLY A 365 -3.41 -15.30 -7.78
C GLY A 365 -3.33 -13.91 -7.18
N PHE A 366 -2.72 -12.94 -7.85
CA PHE A 366 -2.80 -11.53 -7.47
C PHE A 366 -4.21 -10.98 -7.67
N THR A 367 -4.56 -9.95 -6.92
CA THR A 367 -5.59 -9.01 -7.33
C THR A 367 -4.94 -8.00 -8.26
N ALA A 368 -5.08 -8.19 -9.58
CA ALA A 368 -4.36 -7.35 -10.53
C ALA A 368 -5.28 -6.51 -11.40
N PHE A 369 -4.89 -5.28 -11.64
CA PHE A 369 -5.62 -4.29 -12.43
C PHE A 369 -4.85 -3.92 -13.68
N TYR A 370 -5.57 -3.89 -14.79
CA TYR A 370 -5.15 -3.23 -16.01
C TYR A 370 -5.40 -1.73 -15.87
N LEU A 371 -4.36 -0.92 -16.05
CA LEU A 371 -4.44 0.53 -16.00
C LEU A 371 -4.64 1.09 -17.42
N ASP A 372 -5.89 1.26 -17.81
CA ASP A 372 -6.25 1.86 -19.10
C ASP A 372 -6.46 3.37 -18.96
N ARG A 373 -5.42 4.13 -19.24
CA ARG A 373 -5.47 5.59 -19.19
C ARG A 373 -6.24 6.22 -20.35
N SER A 374 -6.56 5.45 -21.41
CA SER A 374 -7.38 5.93 -22.54
C SER A 374 -8.87 5.97 -22.17
N GLY A 375 -9.30 5.14 -21.24
CA GLY A 375 -10.71 5.02 -20.84
C GLY A 375 -11.57 4.21 -21.82
N GLU A 376 -10.95 3.43 -22.70
CA GLU A 376 -11.67 2.64 -23.71
C GLU A 376 -12.24 1.34 -23.11
N ASN A 377 -11.57 0.77 -22.10
CA ASN A 377 -11.99 -0.48 -21.47
C ASN A 377 -12.66 -0.19 -20.11
N ASN A 378 -13.73 -0.94 -19.77
CA ASN A 378 -14.52 -0.75 -18.57
C ASN A 378 -14.97 -2.10 -17.98
N ASP A 379 -14.04 -3.04 -17.75
CA ASP A 379 -14.33 -4.26 -17.03
C ASP A 379 -14.02 -4.10 -15.51
N GLU A 380 -14.36 -5.11 -14.71
CA GLU A 380 -14.17 -5.08 -13.25
C GLU A 380 -12.70 -5.05 -12.82
N TRP A 381 -11.77 -5.34 -13.73
CA TRP A 381 -10.33 -5.39 -13.49
C TRP A 381 -9.58 -4.23 -14.15
N THR A 382 -10.33 -3.26 -14.69
CA THR A 382 -9.77 -2.08 -15.34
C THR A 382 -9.92 -0.85 -14.45
N ILE A 383 -8.83 -0.09 -14.31
CA ILE A 383 -8.80 1.22 -13.67
C ILE A 383 -8.24 2.25 -14.66
N HIS A 384 -8.58 3.52 -14.50
CA HIS A 384 -8.19 4.60 -15.41
C HIS A 384 -7.17 5.56 -14.80
N ASN A 385 -6.96 5.47 -13.50
CA ASN A 385 -5.90 6.17 -12.76
C ASN A 385 -5.60 5.43 -11.45
N LEU A 386 -4.43 5.69 -10.88
CA LEU A 386 -3.98 4.98 -9.69
C LEU A 386 -4.80 5.31 -8.42
N LYS A 387 -5.54 6.43 -8.37
CA LYS A 387 -6.38 6.76 -7.20
C LYS A 387 -7.52 5.76 -7.01
N GLN A 388 -7.99 5.12 -8.09
CA GLN A 388 -9.02 4.10 -8.01
C GLN A 388 -8.58 2.85 -7.22
N LEU A 389 -7.27 2.63 -7.02
CA LEU A 389 -6.80 1.60 -6.10
C LEU A 389 -7.11 1.94 -4.64
N ILE A 390 -7.02 3.23 -4.29
CA ILE A 390 -7.39 3.72 -2.97
C ILE A 390 -8.87 3.47 -2.74
N ASP A 391 -9.71 3.82 -3.73
CA ASP A 391 -11.16 3.58 -3.66
C ASP A 391 -11.48 2.09 -3.58
N PHE A 392 -10.80 1.26 -4.37
CA PHE A 392 -10.97 -0.20 -4.33
C PHE A 392 -10.66 -0.77 -2.95
N ILE A 393 -9.54 -0.38 -2.35
CA ILE A 393 -9.14 -0.85 -1.02
C ILE A 393 -10.12 -0.34 0.03
N ASN A 394 -10.52 0.92 -0.01
CA ASN A 394 -11.45 1.51 0.95
C ASN A 394 -12.87 0.94 0.85
N ASN A 395 -13.34 0.56 -0.34
CA ASN A 395 -14.65 -0.05 -0.57
C ASN A 395 -14.70 -1.56 -0.24
N LYS A 396 -13.55 -2.20 -0.01
CA LYS A 396 -13.43 -3.61 0.38
C LYS A 396 -13.17 -3.79 1.88
N ILE A 397 -13.07 -2.66 2.63
CA ILE A 397 -12.90 -2.62 4.09
C ILE A 397 -14.28 -2.56 4.78
#